data_6da9d39c5b68798311986e3f8ce2137c
#
_entry.id   6da9d39c5b68798311986e3f8ce2137c
#
_cell.length_a   1.000
_cell.length_b   1.000
_cell.length_c   1.000
_cell.angle_alpha   90.00
_cell.angle_beta   90.00
_cell.angle_gamma   90.00
#
_symmetry.space_group_name_H-M   'P 1'
#
loop_
_entity.id
_entity.type
_entity.pdbx_description
1 polymer ?
#
loop_
_entity_poly.entity_id
_entity_poly.type
_entity_poly.pdbx_seq_one_letter_code
_entity_poly.pdbx_strand_id
1 'polypeptide(L)'
;MTGSAPRTARERARAEITAEILDAARGYLATDGAPALSLRAIARDLGMASSALYRYFKSRDELLTRLIIDAYDSLGAAAEACEGTIDRNDLAGRFAATCSAVRDWALAHPNEYALIYGSPVPGYAAPADTVRPASRVTTLLLRITVEAAAAGRVPEEDIKDAEAEPVAAAIAPIRSYLPPGVPAPLVQRALMVWTNLFGVVSFELFGQLHNVVAEPRAGRDAFFAECIRRWTTFITGPTVSS
;
A
#
# COMPACT_ATOMS: atom_id res chain seq x y z
N MET A 1 -9.33 -25.88 8.10
CA MET A 1 -10.48 -25.15 8.69
C MET A 1 -10.21 -24.97 10.18
N THR A 2 -9.53 -23.90 10.55
CA THR A 2 -9.31 -23.53 11.97
C THR A 2 -10.44 -22.57 12.35
N GLY A 3 -11.50 -23.13 12.98
CA GLY A 3 -12.59 -22.35 13.53
C GLY A 3 -12.07 -21.42 14.63
N SER A 4 -12.16 -20.10 14.40
CA SER A 4 -11.94 -19.11 15.44
C SER A 4 -12.93 -19.37 16.59
N ALA A 5 -12.43 -19.53 17.81
CA ALA A 5 -13.28 -19.69 18.99
C ALA A 5 -14.30 -18.53 19.09
N PRO A 6 -15.55 -18.80 19.52
CA PRO A 6 -16.56 -17.75 19.61
C PRO A 6 -16.11 -16.64 20.59
N ARG A 7 -16.01 -15.39 20.08
CA ARG A 7 -15.66 -14.23 20.88
C ARG A 7 -16.66 -14.04 22.02
N THR A 8 -16.17 -13.80 23.22
CA THR A 8 -17.03 -13.48 24.37
C THR A 8 -17.82 -12.16 24.13
N ALA A 9 -18.95 -11.99 24.81
CA ALA A 9 -19.72 -10.74 24.72
C ALA A 9 -18.87 -9.51 25.01
N ARG A 10 -17.93 -9.61 25.96
CA ARG A 10 -16.99 -8.55 26.31
C ARG A 10 -16.01 -8.21 25.19
N GLU A 11 -15.51 -9.23 24.48
CA GLU A 11 -14.60 -9.05 23.33
C GLU A 11 -15.33 -8.42 22.15
N ARG A 12 -16.59 -8.79 21.91
CA ARG A 12 -17.44 -8.15 20.88
C ARG A 12 -17.67 -6.69 21.18
N ALA A 13 -18.12 -6.35 22.37
CA ALA A 13 -18.34 -4.97 22.79
C ALA A 13 -17.04 -4.13 22.73
N ARG A 14 -15.87 -4.73 23.09
CA ARG A 14 -14.58 -4.04 22.96
C ARG A 14 -14.23 -3.78 21.48
N ALA A 15 -14.49 -4.72 20.59
CA ALA A 15 -14.22 -4.57 19.17
C ALA A 15 -15.13 -3.50 18.53
N GLU A 16 -16.43 -3.47 18.91
CA GLU A 16 -17.39 -2.47 18.45
C GLU A 16 -16.96 -1.05 18.86
N ILE A 17 -16.66 -0.84 20.13
CA ILE A 17 -16.18 0.48 20.61
C ILE A 17 -14.83 0.86 19.96
N THR A 18 -13.94 -0.11 19.74
CA THR A 18 -12.67 0.17 19.03
C THR A 18 -12.94 0.62 17.60
N ALA A 19 -13.89 0.00 16.89
CA ALA A 19 -14.28 0.40 15.55
C ALA A 19 -14.87 1.83 15.53
N GLU A 20 -15.76 2.16 16.48
CA GLU A 20 -16.33 3.51 16.61
C GLU A 20 -15.25 4.58 16.84
N ILE A 21 -14.24 4.28 17.68
CA ILE A 21 -13.11 5.19 17.92
C ILE A 21 -12.30 5.39 16.62
N LEU A 22 -12.02 4.32 15.88
CA LEU A 22 -11.27 4.38 14.62
C LEU A 22 -12.06 5.14 13.54
N ASP A 23 -13.37 4.96 13.46
CA ASP A 23 -14.22 5.67 12.50
C ASP A 23 -14.29 7.17 12.80
N ALA A 24 -14.45 7.55 14.07
CA ALA A 24 -14.36 8.94 14.49
C ALA A 24 -12.96 9.52 14.18
N ALA A 25 -11.88 8.77 14.40
CA ALA A 25 -10.53 9.20 14.09
C ALA A 25 -10.32 9.39 12.57
N ARG A 26 -10.89 8.54 11.71
CA ARG A 26 -10.88 8.72 10.23
C ARG A 26 -11.61 10.00 9.83
N GLY A 27 -12.71 10.35 10.52
CA GLY A 27 -13.41 11.63 10.34
C GLY A 27 -12.47 12.82 10.58
N TYR A 28 -11.70 12.82 11.66
CA TYR A 28 -10.69 13.85 11.92
C TYR A 28 -9.58 13.90 10.89
N LEU A 29 -9.13 12.74 10.41
CA LEU A 29 -8.14 12.70 9.31
C LEU A 29 -8.67 13.36 8.04
N ALA A 30 -9.97 13.21 7.77
CA ALA A 30 -10.60 13.76 6.58
C ALA A 30 -10.75 15.30 6.63
N THR A 31 -11.01 15.87 7.80
CA THR A 31 -11.28 17.31 7.96
C THR A 31 -10.04 18.11 8.35
N ASP A 32 -9.26 17.62 9.29
CA ASP A 32 -8.21 18.38 9.97
C ASP A 32 -6.79 17.78 9.76
N GLY A 33 -6.75 16.59 9.17
CA GLY A 33 -5.50 15.85 8.92
C GLY A 33 -4.88 15.22 10.18
N ALA A 34 -3.86 14.40 9.96
CA ALA A 34 -3.20 13.63 11.03
C ALA A 34 -2.61 14.50 12.17
N PRO A 35 -2.05 15.71 11.95
CA PRO A 35 -1.53 16.54 13.03
C PRO A 35 -2.58 16.94 14.07
N ALA A 36 -3.84 17.11 13.66
CA ALA A 36 -4.95 17.53 14.54
C ALA A 36 -5.58 16.39 15.35
N LEU A 37 -5.20 15.15 15.10
CA LEU A 37 -5.76 13.97 15.79
C LEU A 37 -5.58 14.07 17.31
N SER A 38 -6.70 14.05 18.05
CA SER A 38 -6.73 14.20 19.52
C SER A 38 -7.66 13.19 20.18
N LEU A 39 -7.10 12.34 21.06
CA LEU A 39 -7.90 11.38 21.83
C LEU A 39 -9.00 12.05 22.67
N ARG A 40 -8.74 13.28 23.18
CA ARG A 40 -9.73 14.02 23.97
C ARG A 40 -10.89 14.53 23.12
N ALA A 41 -10.60 14.99 21.91
CA ALA A 41 -11.64 15.43 20.98
C ALA A 41 -12.51 14.24 20.56
N ILE A 42 -11.92 13.14 20.17
CA ILE A 42 -12.63 11.90 19.81
C ILE A 42 -13.50 11.41 20.98
N ALA A 43 -12.96 11.36 22.19
CA ALA A 43 -13.73 10.94 23.37
C ALA A 43 -14.99 11.83 23.59
N ARG A 44 -14.83 13.15 23.45
CA ARG A 44 -15.93 14.09 23.57
C ARG A 44 -17.02 13.84 22.53
N ASP A 45 -16.63 13.63 21.27
CA ASP A 45 -17.58 13.45 20.16
C ASP A 45 -18.34 12.11 20.28
N LEU A 46 -17.69 11.09 20.85
CA LEU A 46 -18.30 9.79 21.14
C LEU A 46 -19.10 9.79 22.48
N GLY A 47 -19.17 10.92 23.19
CA GLY A 47 -19.81 10.96 24.51
C GLY A 47 -19.11 10.13 25.58
N MET A 48 -17.83 9.84 25.39
CA MET A 48 -17.02 9.02 26.30
C MET A 48 -16.22 9.90 27.26
N ALA A 49 -16.05 9.43 28.51
CA ALA A 49 -15.03 10.00 29.37
C ALA A 49 -13.64 9.75 28.77
N SER A 50 -12.75 10.76 28.76
CA SER A 50 -11.40 10.62 28.23
C SER A 50 -10.64 9.43 28.85
N SER A 51 -10.81 9.19 30.16
CA SER A 51 -10.22 8.03 30.84
C SER A 51 -10.70 6.68 30.31
N ALA A 52 -11.93 6.61 29.78
CA ALA A 52 -12.45 5.41 29.16
C ALA A 52 -11.78 5.14 27.81
N LEU A 53 -11.56 6.18 27.00
CA LEU A 53 -10.88 6.07 25.71
C LEU A 53 -9.41 5.63 25.87
N TYR A 54 -8.70 6.15 26.90
CA TYR A 54 -7.33 5.73 27.18
C TYR A 54 -7.18 4.23 27.56
N ARG A 55 -8.27 3.53 27.84
CA ARG A 55 -8.26 2.05 28.01
C ARG A 55 -8.22 1.30 26.68
N TYR A 56 -8.55 1.96 25.57
CA TYR A 56 -8.47 1.41 24.20
C TYR A 56 -7.17 1.80 23.52
N PHE A 57 -6.78 3.05 23.61
CA PHE A 57 -5.55 3.61 23.02
C PHE A 57 -4.82 4.45 24.06
N LYS A 58 -3.62 4.02 24.44
CA LYS A 58 -2.83 4.64 25.53
C LYS A 58 -2.24 5.99 25.12
N SER A 59 -2.09 6.24 23.81
CA SER A 59 -1.54 7.48 23.27
C SER A 59 -2.15 7.80 21.90
N ARG A 60 -1.98 9.04 21.46
CA ARG A 60 -2.26 9.46 20.09
C ARG A 60 -1.50 8.62 19.07
N ASP A 61 -0.24 8.31 19.38
CA ASP A 61 0.63 7.55 18.48
C ASP A 61 0.19 6.09 18.33
N GLU A 62 -0.34 5.48 19.41
CA GLU A 62 -0.93 4.13 19.32
C GLU A 62 -2.17 4.12 18.41
N LEU A 63 -3.05 5.12 18.52
CA LEU A 63 -4.19 5.28 17.62
C LEU A 63 -3.73 5.51 16.18
N LEU A 64 -2.75 6.39 15.98
CA LEU A 64 -2.20 6.69 14.66
C LEU A 64 -1.56 5.47 14.01
N THR A 65 -0.76 4.71 14.78
CA THR A 65 -0.17 3.44 14.33
C THR A 65 -1.25 2.46 13.87
N ARG A 66 -2.35 2.35 14.62
CA ARG A 66 -3.46 1.46 14.24
C ARG A 66 -4.12 1.91 12.93
N LEU A 67 -4.37 3.21 12.76
CA LEU A 67 -4.93 3.75 11.51
C LEU A 67 -4.00 3.51 10.31
N ILE A 68 -2.69 3.66 10.50
CA ILE A 68 -1.68 3.39 9.47
C ILE A 68 -1.68 1.90 9.09
N ILE A 69 -1.69 1.00 10.07
CA ILE A 69 -1.74 -0.45 9.83
C ILE A 69 -3.03 -0.81 9.07
N ASP A 70 -4.18 -0.32 9.53
CA ASP A 70 -5.48 -0.59 8.90
C ASP A 70 -5.52 -0.08 7.45
N ALA A 71 -4.94 1.10 7.16
CA ALA A 71 -4.85 1.66 5.81
C ALA A 71 -3.96 0.81 4.89
N TYR A 72 -2.76 0.41 5.35
CA TYR A 72 -1.89 -0.49 4.58
C TYR A 72 -2.51 -1.86 4.36
N ASP A 73 -3.18 -2.42 5.37
CA ASP A 73 -3.87 -3.70 5.25
C ASP A 73 -5.04 -3.64 4.28
N SER A 74 -5.81 -2.56 4.29
CA SER A 74 -6.90 -2.33 3.35
C SER A 74 -6.39 -2.21 1.91
N LEU A 75 -5.35 -1.40 1.68
CA LEU A 75 -4.71 -1.26 0.37
C LEU A 75 -4.14 -2.60 -0.13
N GLY A 76 -3.39 -3.30 0.73
CA GLY A 76 -2.81 -4.59 0.40
C GLY A 76 -3.87 -5.63 0.07
N ALA A 77 -4.96 -5.70 0.85
CA ALA A 77 -6.06 -6.61 0.60
C ALA A 77 -6.78 -6.32 -0.72
N ALA A 78 -6.99 -5.05 -1.07
CA ALA A 78 -7.58 -4.65 -2.35
C ALA A 78 -6.71 -5.10 -3.54
N ALA A 79 -5.41 -4.86 -3.48
CA ALA A 79 -4.47 -5.27 -4.51
C ALA A 79 -4.39 -6.79 -4.68
N GLU A 80 -4.27 -7.53 -3.57
CA GLU A 80 -4.22 -9.00 -3.56
C GLU A 80 -5.53 -9.63 -4.05
N ALA A 81 -6.68 -9.07 -3.69
CA ALA A 81 -7.98 -9.55 -4.13
C ALA A 81 -8.14 -9.40 -5.65
N CYS A 82 -7.80 -8.23 -6.22
CA CYS A 82 -7.87 -8.00 -7.66
C CYS A 82 -6.88 -8.90 -8.43
N GLU A 83 -5.63 -9.01 -7.96
CA GLU A 83 -4.62 -9.91 -8.56
C GLU A 83 -5.11 -11.36 -8.55
N GLY A 84 -5.73 -11.79 -7.45
CA GLY A 84 -6.21 -13.17 -7.28
C GLY A 84 -7.36 -13.57 -8.21
N THR A 85 -8.04 -12.62 -8.87
CA THR A 85 -9.08 -12.92 -9.87
C THR A 85 -8.52 -13.26 -11.25
N ILE A 86 -7.25 -12.96 -11.50
CA ILE A 86 -6.60 -13.12 -12.80
C ILE A 86 -5.92 -14.51 -12.86
N ASP A 87 -5.93 -15.14 -14.03
CA ASP A 87 -5.22 -16.42 -14.24
C ASP A 87 -3.75 -16.33 -13.81
N ARG A 88 -3.27 -17.35 -13.12
CA ARG A 88 -1.89 -17.36 -12.57
C ARG A 88 -0.81 -17.21 -13.63
N ASN A 89 -1.05 -17.69 -14.85
CA ASN A 89 -0.10 -17.62 -15.96
C ASN A 89 -0.16 -16.27 -16.71
N ASP A 90 -1.23 -15.49 -16.52
CA ASP A 90 -1.35 -14.15 -17.06
C ASP A 90 -0.62 -13.13 -16.17
N LEU A 91 0.71 -13.17 -16.21
CA LEU A 91 1.57 -12.27 -15.43
C LEU A 91 1.32 -10.79 -15.77
N ALA A 92 1.02 -10.48 -17.02
CA ALA A 92 0.72 -9.13 -17.48
C ALA A 92 -0.61 -8.61 -16.90
N GLY A 93 -1.65 -9.43 -16.98
CA GLY A 93 -2.96 -9.11 -16.41
C GLY A 93 -2.90 -8.98 -14.89
N ARG A 94 -2.19 -9.86 -14.19
CA ARG A 94 -2.00 -9.81 -12.73
C ARG A 94 -1.29 -8.52 -12.31
N PHE A 95 -0.24 -8.14 -13.03
CA PHE A 95 0.46 -6.88 -12.79
C PHE A 95 -0.44 -5.67 -13.00
N ALA A 96 -1.14 -5.63 -14.14
CA ALA A 96 -2.07 -4.55 -14.47
C ALA A 96 -3.20 -4.43 -13.43
N ALA A 97 -3.80 -5.55 -13.01
CA ALA A 97 -4.84 -5.58 -11.99
C ALA A 97 -4.34 -5.06 -10.64
N THR A 98 -3.10 -5.43 -10.24
CA THR A 98 -2.47 -4.91 -9.03
C THR A 98 -2.32 -3.39 -9.06
N CYS A 99 -1.77 -2.84 -10.16
CA CYS A 99 -1.58 -1.39 -10.30
C CYS A 99 -2.91 -0.63 -10.32
N SER A 100 -3.91 -1.15 -11.03
CA SER A 100 -5.25 -0.56 -11.09
C SER A 100 -5.91 -0.55 -9.71
N ALA A 101 -5.85 -1.65 -8.98
CA ALA A 101 -6.41 -1.75 -7.64
C ALA A 101 -5.77 -0.76 -6.64
N VAL A 102 -4.45 -0.52 -6.74
CA VAL A 102 -3.76 0.49 -5.92
C VAL A 102 -4.33 1.88 -6.20
N ARG A 103 -4.47 2.28 -7.47
CA ARG A 103 -5.03 3.59 -7.84
C ARG A 103 -6.48 3.72 -7.41
N ASP A 104 -7.31 2.71 -7.70
CA ASP A 104 -8.74 2.73 -7.38
C ASP A 104 -8.97 2.84 -5.88
N TRP A 105 -8.20 2.08 -5.08
CA TRP A 105 -8.23 2.19 -3.63
C TRP A 105 -7.84 3.60 -3.17
N ALA A 106 -6.77 4.16 -3.70
CA ALA A 106 -6.29 5.49 -3.35
C ALA A 106 -7.31 6.58 -3.66
N LEU A 107 -7.97 6.50 -4.82
CA LEU A 107 -9.05 7.44 -5.21
C LEU A 107 -10.29 7.29 -4.35
N ALA A 108 -10.59 6.09 -3.85
CA ALA A 108 -11.70 5.83 -2.95
C ALA A 108 -11.40 6.21 -1.49
N HIS A 109 -10.11 6.22 -1.09
CA HIS A 109 -9.66 6.45 0.29
C HIS A 109 -8.55 7.52 0.35
N PRO A 110 -8.80 8.76 -0.15
CA PRO A 110 -7.75 9.76 -0.32
C PRO A 110 -7.09 10.19 1.01
N ASN A 111 -7.83 10.18 2.11
CA ASN A 111 -7.31 10.58 3.42
C ASN A 111 -6.43 9.50 4.05
N GLU A 112 -6.80 8.24 3.91
CA GLU A 112 -5.97 7.10 4.32
C GLU A 112 -4.72 7.00 3.44
N TYR A 113 -4.85 7.27 2.13
CA TYR A 113 -3.69 7.34 1.25
C TYR A 113 -2.74 8.48 1.67
N ALA A 114 -3.27 9.67 1.97
CA ALA A 114 -2.49 10.79 2.47
C ALA A 114 -1.82 10.49 3.83
N LEU A 115 -2.45 9.68 4.68
CA LEU A 115 -1.87 9.25 5.94
C LEU A 115 -0.61 8.38 5.75
N ILE A 116 -0.61 7.47 4.75
CA ILE A 116 0.47 6.49 4.56
C ILE A 116 1.50 6.88 3.50
N TYR A 117 1.15 7.78 2.56
CA TYR A 117 2.02 8.23 1.46
C TYR A 117 2.14 9.75 1.33
N GLY A 118 1.46 10.50 2.19
CA GLY A 118 1.54 11.96 2.23
C GLY A 118 2.72 12.48 3.06
N SER A 119 2.57 13.68 3.59
CA SER A 119 3.61 14.29 4.41
C SER A 119 3.79 13.57 5.74
N PRO A 120 5.03 13.40 6.22
CA PRO A 120 5.28 12.81 7.53
C PRO A 120 4.54 13.56 8.64
N VAL A 121 3.97 12.80 9.59
CA VAL A 121 3.30 13.38 10.75
C VAL A 121 4.34 13.86 11.76
N PRO A 122 4.38 15.17 12.08
CA PRO A 122 5.39 15.71 13.01
C PRO A 122 5.36 15.01 14.36
N GLY A 123 6.53 14.57 14.83
CA GLY A 123 6.72 13.94 16.13
C GLY A 123 6.29 12.47 16.20
N TYR A 124 5.77 11.87 15.12
CA TYR A 124 5.43 10.46 15.05
C TYR A 124 6.56 9.65 14.41
N ALA A 125 6.90 8.51 15.02
CA ALA A 125 7.81 7.52 14.46
C ALA A 125 7.06 6.17 14.35
N ALA A 126 6.97 5.65 13.13
CA ALA A 126 6.27 4.39 12.87
C ALA A 126 7.02 3.21 13.52
N PRO A 127 6.37 2.38 14.36
CA PRO A 127 6.97 1.20 14.95
C PRO A 127 7.13 0.08 13.91
N ALA A 128 7.96 -0.92 14.24
CA ALA A 128 8.25 -2.06 13.36
C ALA A 128 7.00 -2.83 12.90
N ASP A 129 5.93 -2.82 13.69
CA ASP A 129 4.67 -3.50 13.36
C ASP A 129 4.00 -2.97 12.08
N THR A 130 4.35 -1.75 11.64
CA THR A 130 3.85 -1.16 10.40
C THR A 130 4.54 -1.70 9.15
N VAL A 131 5.71 -2.31 9.27
CA VAL A 131 6.56 -2.73 8.13
C VAL A 131 5.87 -3.83 7.31
N ARG A 132 5.34 -4.85 7.98
CA ARG A 132 4.67 -5.98 7.29
C ARG A 132 3.44 -5.53 6.50
N PRO A 133 2.48 -4.78 7.07
CA PRO A 133 1.38 -4.20 6.31
C PRO A 133 1.84 -3.33 5.14
N ALA A 134 2.81 -2.45 5.35
CA ALA A 134 3.35 -1.54 4.32
C ALA A 134 4.02 -2.28 3.15
N SER A 135 4.57 -3.47 3.38
CA SER A 135 5.29 -4.24 2.36
C SER A 135 4.39 -5.08 1.46
N ARG A 136 3.08 -5.20 1.71
CA ARG A 136 2.17 -6.11 0.98
C ARG A 136 2.17 -5.86 -0.53
N VAL A 137 1.94 -4.63 -0.97
CA VAL A 137 1.93 -4.28 -2.41
C VAL A 137 3.32 -4.48 -3.03
N THR A 138 4.39 -4.05 -2.36
CA THR A 138 5.76 -4.23 -2.85
C THR A 138 6.11 -5.72 -3.01
N THR A 139 5.72 -6.55 -2.04
CA THR A 139 5.91 -8.00 -2.08
C THR A 139 5.12 -8.65 -3.22
N LEU A 140 3.89 -8.17 -3.47
CA LEU A 140 3.06 -8.64 -4.58
C LEU A 140 3.70 -8.34 -5.94
N LEU A 141 4.15 -7.10 -6.16
CA LEU A 141 4.85 -6.69 -7.38
C LEU A 141 6.16 -7.48 -7.59
N LEU A 142 6.91 -7.68 -6.51
CA LEU A 142 8.14 -8.49 -6.57
C LEU A 142 7.85 -9.95 -6.93
N ARG A 143 6.81 -10.55 -6.35
CA ARG A 143 6.41 -11.92 -6.66
C ARG A 143 6.13 -12.08 -8.16
N ILE A 144 5.36 -11.15 -8.75
CA ILE A 144 5.06 -11.16 -10.20
C ILE A 144 6.36 -11.01 -11.01
N THR A 145 7.28 -10.13 -10.59
CA THR A 145 8.58 -9.92 -11.24
C THR A 145 9.44 -11.20 -11.23
N VAL A 146 9.50 -11.88 -10.09
CA VAL A 146 10.25 -13.15 -9.94
C VAL A 146 9.62 -14.26 -10.78
N GLU A 147 8.30 -14.38 -10.78
CA GLU A 147 7.58 -15.34 -11.63
C GLU A 147 7.81 -15.05 -13.12
N ALA A 148 7.87 -13.77 -13.54
CA ALA A 148 8.19 -13.40 -14.90
C ALA A 148 9.63 -13.78 -15.30
N ALA A 149 10.58 -13.57 -14.41
CA ALA A 149 11.96 -14.00 -14.61
C ALA A 149 12.09 -15.53 -14.72
N ALA A 150 11.41 -16.27 -13.84
CA ALA A 150 11.38 -17.75 -13.88
C ALA A 150 10.71 -18.28 -15.16
N ALA A 151 9.77 -17.53 -15.75
CA ALA A 151 9.16 -17.84 -17.04
C ALA A 151 10.00 -17.40 -18.26
N GLY A 152 11.23 -16.92 -18.05
CA GLY A 152 12.13 -16.47 -19.11
C GLY A 152 11.68 -15.18 -19.82
N ARG A 153 10.79 -14.39 -19.20
CA ARG A 153 10.27 -13.15 -19.78
C ARG A 153 11.14 -11.92 -19.50
N VAL A 154 12.01 -12.01 -18.51
CA VAL A 154 13.01 -10.98 -18.20
C VAL A 154 14.32 -11.38 -18.86
N PRO A 155 14.99 -10.49 -19.66
CA PRO A 155 16.27 -10.80 -20.28
C PRO A 155 17.30 -11.26 -19.25
N GLU A 156 18.11 -12.25 -19.62
CA GLU A 156 19.09 -12.87 -18.72
C GLU A 156 20.18 -11.88 -18.30
N GLU A 157 20.54 -10.96 -19.19
CA GLU A 157 21.43 -9.83 -18.92
C GLU A 157 20.91 -8.91 -17.81
N ASP A 158 19.60 -8.67 -17.78
CA ASP A 158 18.95 -7.84 -16.74
C ASP A 158 18.88 -8.54 -15.37
N ILE A 159 19.09 -9.87 -15.33
CA ILE A 159 19.08 -10.65 -14.09
C ILE A 159 20.50 -10.88 -13.57
N LYS A 160 21.45 -11.10 -14.49
CA LYS A 160 22.84 -11.41 -14.19
C LYS A 160 23.71 -10.18 -14.00
N ASP A 161 23.15 -9.00 -14.23
CA ASP A 161 23.95 -7.79 -14.18
C ASP A 161 24.70 -7.72 -12.85
N ALA A 162 26.01 -7.59 -13.00
CA ALA A 162 26.93 -7.58 -11.89
C ALA A 162 26.42 -6.54 -10.90
N GLU A 163 26.09 -7.00 -9.73
CA GLU A 163 25.67 -6.17 -8.61
C GLU A 163 26.57 -4.94 -8.58
N ALA A 164 26.04 -3.81 -9.04
CA ALA A 164 26.66 -2.56 -8.68
C ALA A 164 26.59 -2.53 -7.14
N GLU A 165 27.69 -2.89 -6.50
CA GLU A 165 27.82 -3.07 -5.04
C GLU A 165 27.07 -1.98 -4.24
N PRO A 166 27.11 -0.67 -4.66
CA PRO A 166 26.35 0.38 -4.01
C PRO A 166 24.84 0.19 -4.04
N VAL A 167 24.28 -0.38 -5.11
CA VAL A 167 22.82 -0.58 -5.23
C VAL A 167 22.38 -1.79 -4.40
N ALA A 168 23.13 -2.88 -4.44
CA ALA A 168 22.87 -4.06 -3.61
C ALA A 168 22.88 -3.71 -2.12
N ALA A 169 23.84 -2.88 -1.69
CA ALA A 169 23.91 -2.36 -0.31
C ALA A 169 22.72 -1.43 0.01
N ALA A 170 22.31 -0.56 -0.91
CA ALA A 170 21.20 0.36 -0.72
C ALA A 170 19.85 -0.35 -0.53
N ILE A 171 19.63 -1.48 -1.21
CA ILE A 171 18.39 -2.27 -1.09
C ILE A 171 18.47 -3.38 -0.04
N ALA A 172 19.61 -3.53 0.67
CA ALA A 172 19.77 -4.56 1.70
C ALA A 172 18.67 -4.54 2.79
N PRO A 173 18.19 -3.40 3.28
CA PRO A 173 17.10 -3.36 4.26
C PRO A 173 15.84 -4.06 3.77
N ILE A 174 15.39 -3.81 2.53
CA ILE A 174 14.18 -4.47 2.01
C ILE A 174 14.40 -5.96 1.76
N ARG A 175 15.61 -6.37 1.37
CA ARG A 175 15.94 -7.78 1.13
C ARG A 175 15.77 -8.65 2.37
N SER A 176 15.93 -8.11 3.58
CA SER A 176 15.72 -8.84 4.83
C SER A 176 14.26 -9.29 5.05
N TYR A 177 13.31 -8.65 4.37
CA TYR A 177 11.87 -8.99 4.43
C TYR A 177 11.42 -9.87 3.26
N LEU A 178 12.31 -10.23 2.34
CA LEU A 178 12.02 -10.99 1.14
C LEU A 178 12.46 -12.46 1.29
N PRO A 179 11.91 -13.38 0.47
CA PRO A 179 12.42 -14.75 0.42
C PRO A 179 13.93 -14.77 0.09
N PRO A 180 14.69 -15.67 0.72
CA PRO A 180 16.11 -15.80 0.43
C PRO A 180 16.33 -16.19 -1.04
N GLY A 181 17.44 -15.72 -1.63
CA GLY A 181 17.85 -16.10 -2.99
C GLY A 181 17.23 -15.28 -4.13
N VAL A 182 16.40 -14.26 -3.85
CA VAL A 182 15.91 -13.35 -4.89
C VAL A 182 17.07 -12.48 -5.39
N PRO A 183 17.39 -12.48 -6.70
CA PRO A 183 18.43 -11.64 -7.26
C PRO A 183 18.18 -10.15 -7.04
N ALA A 184 19.23 -9.39 -6.71
CA ALA A 184 19.11 -7.95 -6.45
C ALA A 184 18.52 -7.16 -7.63
N PRO A 185 18.85 -7.44 -8.91
CA PRO A 185 18.25 -6.76 -10.05
C PRO A 185 16.72 -6.90 -10.12
N LEU A 186 16.15 -8.05 -9.73
CA LEU A 186 14.70 -8.25 -9.71
C LEU A 186 14.03 -7.41 -8.61
N VAL A 187 14.68 -7.30 -7.45
CA VAL A 187 14.22 -6.42 -6.36
C VAL A 187 14.24 -4.97 -6.83
N GLN A 188 15.33 -4.54 -7.46
CA GLN A 188 15.46 -3.18 -8.00
C GLN A 188 14.40 -2.89 -9.05
N ARG A 189 14.15 -3.82 -9.98
CA ARG A 189 13.11 -3.71 -11.02
C ARG A 189 11.72 -3.52 -10.40
N ALA A 190 11.37 -4.31 -9.40
CA ALA A 190 10.10 -4.18 -8.68
C ALA A 190 10.00 -2.85 -7.92
N LEU A 191 11.08 -2.40 -7.27
CA LEU A 191 11.11 -1.12 -6.55
C LEU A 191 10.99 0.08 -7.51
N MET A 192 11.60 0.02 -8.70
CA MET A 192 11.45 1.08 -9.71
C MET A 192 9.99 1.25 -10.12
N VAL A 193 9.26 0.15 -10.34
CA VAL A 193 7.83 0.24 -10.66
C VAL A 193 7.02 0.67 -9.45
N TRP A 194 7.32 0.16 -8.27
CA TRP A 194 6.67 0.56 -7.04
C TRP A 194 6.75 2.08 -6.83
N THR A 195 7.94 2.68 -6.96
CA THR A 195 8.12 4.13 -6.82
C THR A 195 7.39 4.92 -7.90
N ASN A 196 7.40 4.45 -9.15
CA ASN A 196 6.67 5.08 -10.24
C ASN A 196 5.14 5.02 -10.04
N LEU A 197 4.61 3.85 -9.65
CA LEU A 197 3.19 3.65 -9.38
C LEU A 197 2.69 4.62 -8.31
N PHE A 198 3.35 4.64 -7.15
CA PHE A 198 2.96 5.53 -6.06
C PHE A 198 3.24 6.99 -6.37
N GLY A 199 4.25 7.30 -7.19
CA GLY A 199 4.51 8.65 -7.70
C GLY A 199 3.36 9.16 -8.55
N VAL A 200 2.91 8.39 -9.54
CA VAL A 200 1.79 8.77 -10.42
C VAL A 200 0.49 8.92 -9.62
N VAL A 201 0.18 7.97 -8.74
CA VAL A 201 -1.03 8.03 -7.89
C VAL A 201 -0.99 9.23 -6.95
N SER A 202 0.16 9.52 -6.32
CA SER A 202 0.32 10.70 -5.47
C SER A 202 0.16 12.00 -6.27
N PHE A 203 0.73 12.07 -7.46
CA PHE A 203 0.61 13.26 -8.32
C PHE A 203 -0.82 13.49 -8.77
N GLU A 204 -1.59 12.42 -9.02
CA GLU A 204 -3.00 12.53 -9.31
C GLU A 204 -3.80 13.03 -8.11
N LEU A 205 -3.62 12.41 -6.94
CA LEU A 205 -4.37 12.72 -5.72
C LEU A 205 -4.05 14.09 -5.14
N PHE A 206 -2.78 14.48 -5.15
CA PHE A 206 -2.34 15.76 -4.58
C PHE A 206 -2.32 16.91 -5.59
N GLY A 207 -2.90 16.69 -6.80
CA GLY A 207 -3.16 17.74 -7.78
C GLY A 207 -1.99 18.15 -8.66
N GLN A 208 -0.82 17.47 -8.59
CA GLN A 208 0.33 17.81 -9.44
C GLN A 208 0.10 17.49 -10.93
N LEU A 209 -0.86 16.62 -11.26
CA LEU A 209 -1.25 16.37 -12.65
C LEU A 209 -2.22 17.42 -13.20
N HIS A 210 -2.70 18.36 -12.38
CA HIS A 210 -3.56 19.43 -12.85
C HIS A 210 -2.84 20.27 -13.91
N ASN A 211 -3.49 20.56 -15.04
CA ASN A 211 -2.92 21.22 -16.21
C ASN A 211 -1.75 20.49 -16.91
N VAL A 212 -1.37 19.30 -16.48
CA VAL A 212 -0.32 18.48 -17.11
C VAL A 212 -0.96 17.35 -17.93
N VAL A 213 -1.98 16.72 -17.36
CA VAL A 213 -2.78 15.70 -18.03
C VAL A 213 -4.19 16.23 -18.25
N ALA A 214 -4.74 15.99 -19.43
CA ALA A 214 -6.03 16.54 -19.82
C ALA A 214 -7.17 16.17 -18.86
N GLU A 215 -8.01 17.15 -18.56
CA GLU A 215 -9.32 16.97 -17.92
C GLU A 215 -10.38 16.69 -19.01
N PRO A 216 -11.42 15.93 -18.74
CA PRO A 216 -11.86 15.34 -17.48
C PRO A 216 -11.15 14.02 -17.13
N ARG A 217 -11.64 13.32 -16.08
CA ARG A 217 -11.06 12.06 -15.54
C ARG A 217 -10.60 11.06 -16.62
N ALA A 218 -11.29 10.98 -17.76
CA ALA A 218 -10.94 10.10 -18.87
C ALA A 218 -9.49 10.31 -19.37
N GLY A 219 -8.96 11.53 -19.33
CA GLY A 219 -7.58 11.82 -19.70
C GLY A 219 -6.59 11.20 -18.72
N ARG A 220 -6.88 11.29 -17.42
CA ARG A 220 -6.05 10.67 -16.37
C ARG A 220 -6.11 9.15 -16.43
N ASP A 221 -7.29 8.59 -16.71
CA ASP A 221 -7.48 7.15 -16.87
C ASP A 221 -6.66 6.63 -18.07
N ALA A 222 -6.69 7.32 -19.21
CA ALA A 222 -5.90 6.97 -20.39
C ALA A 222 -4.39 7.08 -20.12
N PHE A 223 -3.95 8.14 -19.43
CA PHE A 223 -2.54 8.31 -19.04
C PHE A 223 -2.08 7.19 -18.12
N PHE A 224 -2.87 6.86 -17.10
CA PHE A 224 -2.53 5.80 -16.16
C PHE A 224 -2.50 4.42 -16.83
N ALA A 225 -3.45 4.15 -17.73
CA ALA A 225 -3.46 2.92 -18.52
C ALA A 225 -2.20 2.77 -19.38
N GLU A 226 -1.71 3.85 -19.99
CA GLU A 226 -0.45 3.84 -20.75
C GLU A 226 0.76 3.63 -19.83
N CYS A 227 0.78 4.21 -18.64
CA CYS A 227 1.81 3.93 -17.64
C CYS A 227 1.83 2.43 -17.28
N ILE A 228 0.67 1.84 -16.96
CA ILE A 228 0.57 0.40 -16.67
C ILE A 228 1.10 -0.41 -17.85
N ARG A 229 0.71 -0.12 -19.09
CA ARG A 229 1.17 -0.84 -20.27
C ARG A 229 2.71 -0.86 -20.37
N ARG A 230 3.36 0.28 -20.15
CA ARG A 230 4.83 0.39 -20.18
C ARG A 230 5.48 -0.35 -19.02
N TRP A 231 4.96 -0.23 -17.83
CA TRP A 231 5.47 -0.94 -16.65
C TRP A 231 5.26 -2.45 -16.78
N THR A 232 4.13 -2.89 -17.35
CA THR A 232 3.88 -4.30 -17.65
C THR A 232 4.96 -4.86 -18.56
N THR A 233 5.26 -4.19 -19.67
CA THR A 233 6.34 -4.59 -20.58
C THR A 233 7.70 -4.63 -19.86
N PHE A 234 7.96 -3.65 -19.00
CA PHE A 234 9.20 -3.62 -18.22
C PHE A 234 9.29 -4.80 -17.24
N ILE A 235 8.21 -5.17 -16.55
CA ILE A 235 8.19 -6.25 -15.53
C ILE A 235 8.09 -7.64 -16.15
N THR A 236 7.24 -7.82 -17.16
CA THR A 236 6.87 -9.14 -17.69
C THR A 236 7.41 -9.42 -19.09
N GLY A 237 8.21 -8.51 -19.64
CA GLY A 237 8.64 -8.58 -21.03
C GLY A 237 7.51 -8.24 -22.03
N PRO A 238 7.83 -8.20 -23.33
CA PRO A 238 6.85 -7.95 -24.36
C PRO A 238 5.78 -9.07 -24.37
N THR A 239 4.52 -8.70 -24.56
CA THR A 239 3.46 -9.68 -24.82
C THR A 239 3.75 -10.38 -26.16
N VAL A 240 3.99 -11.68 -26.10
CA VAL A 240 4.07 -12.48 -27.33
C VAL A 240 2.65 -12.53 -27.92
N SER A 241 2.44 -11.78 -29.03
CA SER A 241 1.20 -11.91 -29.81
C SER A 241 1.19 -13.33 -30.39
N SER A 242 0.20 -14.14 -29.98
CA SER A 242 -0.08 -15.45 -30.55
C SER A 242 -0.68 -15.30 -31.94
#